data_7377c70bb2fa3ac08a02a50f618679d2
#
_entry.id   7377c70bb2fa3ac08a02a50f618679d2
#
_cell.length_a   1.000
_cell.length_b   1.000
_cell.length_c   1.000
_cell.angle_alpha   90.00
_cell.angle_beta   90.00
_cell.angle_gamma   90.00
#
_symmetry.space_group_name_H-M   'P 1'
#
loop_
_entity.id
_entity.type
_entity.pdbx_description
1 polymer ?
#
loop_
_entity_poly.entity_id
_entity_poly.type
_entity_poly.pdbx_seq_one_letter_code
_entity_poly.pdbx_strand_id
1 'polypeptide(L)'
;PGVFNQESGLRRLNFRGYYVVGLEKVGELITVGTLRVFGNQVAELPLVGTRFAHRRQGMCRLLVTELEKMLRQVGVRRLVLPAVPELLPMWTASLGFHAMTRSDVMEMAVEHAILSFKGTTMCQKTL
;
A
#
# COMPACT_ATOMS: atom_id res chain seq x y z
N PRO A 1 -13.94 7.63 3.68
CA PRO A 1 -13.12 8.04 4.77
C PRO A 1 -13.58 7.38 6.02
N GLY A 2 -12.94 6.38 6.47
CA GLY A 2 -13.46 5.66 7.59
C GLY A 2 -12.67 5.86 8.83
N VAL A 3 -13.37 5.98 9.92
CA VAL A 3 -12.82 5.72 11.24
C VAL A 3 -13.37 4.36 11.62
N PHE A 4 -12.48 3.38 11.80
CA PHE A 4 -12.91 2.01 12.05
C PHE A 4 -13.26 1.77 13.50
N ASN A 5 -12.68 2.53 14.40
CA ASN A 5 -12.99 2.45 15.82
C ASN A 5 -12.65 3.78 16.49
N GLN A 6 -12.91 3.85 17.78
CA GLN A 6 -12.74 5.10 18.52
C GLN A 6 -11.28 5.51 18.72
N GLU A 7 -10.35 4.56 18.71
CA GLU A 7 -8.95 4.83 18.98
C GLU A 7 -8.09 4.87 17.73
N SER A 8 -8.47 4.13 16.71
CA SER A 8 -7.76 4.11 15.45
C SER A 8 -8.74 4.03 14.30
N GLY A 9 -8.35 4.53 13.16
CA GLY A 9 -9.18 4.50 11.99
C GLY A 9 -8.38 4.77 10.74
N LEU A 10 -8.97 4.36 9.61
CA LEU A 10 -8.43 4.63 8.30
C LEU A 10 -8.95 5.96 7.81
N ARG A 11 -8.05 6.86 7.47
CA ARG A 11 -8.37 8.15 6.88
C ARG A 11 -7.96 8.13 5.41
N ARG A 12 -8.78 8.76 4.59
CA ARG A 12 -8.54 8.83 3.16
C ARG A 12 -8.76 10.24 2.66
N LEU A 13 -7.80 10.72 1.88
CA LEU A 13 -7.89 12.02 1.23
C LEU A 13 -7.60 11.83 -0.26
N ASN A 14 -8.48 12.32 -1.12
CA ASN A 14 -8.39 12.12 -2.56
C ASN A 14 -7.78 13.34 -3.24
N PHE A 15 -6.71 13.10 -4.01
CA PHE A 15 -6.07 14.11 -4.85
C PHE A 15 -6.01 13.60 -6.28
N ARG A 16 -7.05 13.88 -7.09
CA ARG A 16 -7.02 13.60 -8.53
C ARG A 16 -6.52 12.19 -8.89
N GLY A 17 -7.11 11.16 -8.26
CA GLY A 17 -6.71 9.79 -8.50
C GLY A 17 -5.61 9.29 -7.58
N TYR A 18 -5.02 10.17 -6.81
CA TYR A 18 -4.15 9.82 -5.71
C TYR A 18 -4.92 9.93 -4.41
N TYR A 19 -4.65 9.00 -3.52
CA TYR A 19 -5.25 9.00 -2.20
C TYR A 19 -4.14 9.02 -1.17
N VAL A 20 -4.32 9.78 -0.12
CA VAL A 20 -3.49 9.64 1.07
C VAL A 20 -4.32 8.84 2.06
N VAL A 21 -3.77 7.72 2.51
CA VAL A 21 -4.44 6.83 3.46
C VAL A 21 -3.60 6.77 4.72
N GLY A 22 -4.24 6.69 5.86
CA GLY A 22 -3.49 6.67 7.10
C GLY A 22 -4.25 6.04 8.24
N LEU A 23 -3.52 5.55 9.22
CA LEU A 23 -4.06 5.09 10.48
C LEU A 23 -3.91 6.19 11.51
N GLU A 24 -5.01 6.48 12.17
CA GLU A 24 -5.06 7.48 13.23
C GLU A 24 -5.34 6.78 14.55
N LYS A 25 -4.63 7.19 15.58
CA LYS A 25 -4.82 6.67 16.92
C LYS A 25 -4.90 7.86 17.86
N VAL A 26 -6.03 7.96 18.58
CA VAL A 26 -6.29 9.06 19.54
C VAL A 26 -6.05 10.43 18.90
N GLY A 27 -6.56 10.62 17.68
CA GLY A 27 -6.45 11.89 16.96
C GLY A 27 -5.09 12.15 16.30
N GLU A 28 -4.18 11.19 16.33
CA GLU A 28 -2.85 11.36 15.78
C GLU A 28 -2.61 10.37 14.63
N LEU A 29 -2.14 10.87 13.49
CA LEU A 29 -1.76 10.02 12.37
C LEU A 29 -0.44 9.34 12.69
N ILE A 30 -0.42 8.01 12.71
CA ILE A 30 0.77 7.23 13.05
C ILE A 30 1.38 6.51 11.87
N THR A 31 0.59 6.12 10.88
CA THR A 31 1.09 5.48 9.66
C THR A 31 0.35 6.09 8.49
N VAL A 32 1.08 6.45 7.45
CA VAL A 32 0.53 7.09 6.26
C VAL A 32 1.08 6.40 5.02
N GLY A 33 0.24 6.24 4.03
CA GLY A 33 0.64 5.76 2.73
C GLY A 33 0.00 6.57 1.63
N THR A 34 0.58 6.50 0.45
CA THR A 34 -0.02 7.07 -0.75
C THR A 34 -0.53 5.94 -1.62
N LEU A 35 -1.68 6.14 -2.22
CA LEU A 35 -2.34 5.12 -3.02
C LEU A 35 -2.73 5.73 -4.36
N ARG A 36 -2.46 5.00 -5.44
CA ARG A 36 -2.91 5.39 -6.77
C ARG A 36 -3.65 4.21 -7.38
N VAL A 37 -4.85 4.47 -7.92
CA VAL A 37 -5.68 3.42 -8.50
C VAL A 37 -5.69 3.60 -10.01
N PHE A 38 -5.41 2.52 -10.74
CA PHE A 38 -5.41 2.48 -12.19
C PHE A 38 -6.64 1.72 -12.66
N GLY A 39 -7.61 2.46 -13.22
CA GLY A 39 -8.87 1.86 -13.58
C GLY A 39 -9.57 1.32 -12.34
N ASN A 40 -10.04 0.08 -12.43
CA ASN A 40 -10.67 -0.60 -11.31
C ASN A 40 -9.99 -1.91 -10.95
N GLN A 41 -8.78 -2.15 -11.44
CA GLN A 41 -8.14 -3.46 -11.28
C GLN A 41 -6.82 -3.43 -10.53
N VAL A 42 -6.06 -2.34 -10.63
CA VAL A 42 -4.73 -2.27 -10.06
C VAL A 42 -4.62 -1.04 -9.18
N ALA A 43 -4.07 -1.22 -7.99
CA ALA A 43 -3.70 -0.13 -7.11
C ALA A 43 -2.22 -0.19 -6.82
N GLU A 44 -1.61 0.96 -6.69
CA GLU A 44 -0.20 1.10 -6.36
C GLU A 44 -0.06 1.79 -5.02
N LEU A 45 0.84 1.29 -4.17
CA LEU A 45 1.16 1.87 -2.88
C LEU A 45 2.63 2.29 -2.89
N PRO A 46 2.94 3.45 -3.49
CA PRO A 46 4.33 3.83 -3.70
C PRO A 46 5.09 4.22 -2.43
N LEU A 47 4.40 4.74 -1.44
CA LEU A 47 5.03 5.21 -0.21
C LEU A 47 4.22 4.81 1.01
N VAL A 48 4.90 4.30 2.03
CA VAL A 48 4.31 4.04 3.35
C VAL A 48 5.31 4.49 4.40
N GLY A 49 4.85 5.21 5.39
CA GLY A 49 5.69 5.63 6.50
C GLY A 49 4.95 5.57 7.81
N THR A 50 5.65 5.17 8.86
CA THR A 50 5.11 5.10 10.20
C THR A 50 5.93 6.02 11.11
N ARG A 51 5.26 6.77 11.98
CA ARG A 51 5.96 7.60 12.97
C ARG A 51 6.94 6.76 13.77
N PHE A 52 8.10 7.29 14.01
CA PHE A 52 9.19 6.56 14.66
C PHE A 52 8.75 5.92 15.98
N ALA A 53 8.01 6.65 16.80
CA ALA A 53 7.54 6.16 18.10
C ALA A 53 6.58 4.97 18.00
N HIS A 54 5.99 4.74 16.83
CA HIS A 54 5.01 3.68 16.61
C HIS A 54 5.52 2.57 15.69
N ARG A 55 6.78 2.60 15.33
CA ARG A 55 7.39 1.56 14.49
C ARG A 55 7.48 0.24 15.25
N ARG A 56 7.49 -0.86 14.50
CA ARG A 56 7.59 -2.23 15.02
C ARG A 56 6.42 -2.63 15.92
N GLN A 57 5.27 -1.97 15.74
CA GLN A 57 4.05 -2.28 16.47
C GLN A 57 2.95 -2.81 15.56
N GLY A 58 3.31 -3.22 14.35
CA GLY A 58 2.36 -3.76 13.40
C GLY A 58 1.50 -2.72 12.71
N MET A 59 1.86 -1.45 12.76
CA MET A 59 1.05 -0.38 12.18
C MET A 59 1.00 -0.44 10.65
N CYS A 60 2.12 -0.73 10.01
CA CYS A 60 2.15 -0.90 8.56
C CYS A 60 1.29 -2.09 8.14
N ARG A 61 1.40 -3.20 8.85
CA ARG A 61 0.57 -4.39 8.60
C ARG A 61 -0.92 -4.06 8.74
N LEU A 62 -1.27 -3.33 9.78
CA LEU A 62 -2.67 -2.95 9.99
C LEU A 62 -3.18 -2.06 8.88
N LEU A 63 -2.39 -1.05 8.47
CA LEU A 63 -2.77 -0.18 7.36
C LEU A 63 -2.99 -0.98 6.09
N VAL A 64 -2.05 -1.85 5.73
CA VAL A 64 -2.13 -2.65 4.52
C VAL A 64 -3.32 -3.59 4.56
N THR A 65 -3.56 -4.24 5.70
CA THR A 65 -4.69 -5.16 5.87
C THR A 65 -6.03 -4.43 5.65
N GLU A 66 -6.19 -3.27 6.26
CA GLU A 66 -7.41 -2.50 6.10
C GLU A 66 -7.56 -1.95 4.69
N LEU A 67 -6.45 -1.53 4.09
CA LEU A 67 -6.44 -1.07 2.72
C LEU A 67 -6.86 -2.16 1.75
N GLU A 68 -6.35 -3.38 1.94
CA GLU A 68 -6.72 -4.53 1.11
C GLU A 68 -8.22 -4.82 1.19
N LYS A 69 -8.80 -4.74 2.37
CA LYS A 69 -10.24 -4.94 2.54
C LYS A 69 -11.03 -3.90 1.74
N MET A 70 -10.63 -2.64 1.85
CA MET A 70 -11.29 -1.56 1.13
C MET A 70 -11.16 -1.74 -0.38
N LEU A 71 -9.97 -2.08 -0.85
CA LEU A 71 -9.72 -2.27 -2.27
C LEU A 71 -10.53 -3.44 -2.84
N ARG A 72 -10.64 -4.54 -2.10
CA ARG A 72 -11.47 -5.67 -2.51
C ARG A 72 -12.94 -5.25 -2.65
N GLN A 73 -13.43 -4.44 -1.74
CA GLN A 73 -14.82 -3.99 -1.76
C GLN A 73 -15.13 -3.16 -3.00
N VAL A 74 -14.17 -2.42 -3.52
CA VAL A 74 -14.37 -1.60 -4.72
C VAL A 74 -13.91 -2.31 -6.00
N GLY A 75 -13.55 -3.58 -5.92
CA GLY A 75 -13.28 -4.41 -7.08
C GLY A 75 -11.84 -4.39 -7.58
N VAL A 76 -10.92 -3.78 -6.85
CA VAL A 76 -9.50 -3.81 -7.20
C VAL A 76 -8.97 -5.23 -7.00
N ARG A 77 -8.24 -5.73 -7.98
CA ARG A 77 -7.79 -7.12 -8.00
C ARG A 77 -6.33 -7.31 -7.64
N ARG A 78 -5.52 -6.27 -7.73
CA ARG A 78 -4.09 -6.38 -7.53
C ARG A 78 -3.53 -5.13 -6.89
N LEU A 79 -2.68 -5.32 -5.90
CA LEU A 79 -1.95 -4.26 -5.23
C LEU A 79 -0.47 -4.42 -5.55
N VAL A 80 0.19 -3.35 -5.99
CA VAL A 80 1.61 -3.35 -6.31
C VAL A 80 2.34 -2.28 -5.51
N LEU A 81 3.60 -2.51 -5.22
CA LEU A 81 4.42 -1.55 -4.49
C LEU A 81 5.91 -1.76 -4.76
N PRO A 82 6.71 -0.69 -4.64
CA PRO A 82 8.16 -0.80 -4.66
C PRO A 82 8.67 -1.08 -3.24
N ALA A 83 9.28 -2.23 -3.03
CA ALA A 83 9.81 -2.61 -1.72
C ALA A 83 11.29 -2.29 -1.64
N VAL A 84 11.71 -1.57 -0.60
CA VAL A 84 13.13 -1.37 -0.31
C VAL A 84 13.70 -2.68 0.23
N PRO A 85 15.02 -2.95 0.01
CA PRO A 85 15.61 -4.24 0.39
C PRO A 85 15.40 -4.60 1.87
N GLU A 86 15.48 -3.62 2.75
CA GLU A 86 15.33 -3.85 4.18
C GLU A 86 13.95 -4.37 4.57
N LEU A 87 12.93 -3.99 3.80
CA LEU A 87 11.55 -4.36 4.09
C LEU A 87 11.00 -5.47 3.20
N LEU A 88 11.78 -5.91 2.22
CA LEU A 88 11.32 -6.95 1.31
C LEU A 88 10.86 -8.22 2.01
N PRO A 89 11.56 -8.73 3.03
CA PRO A 89 11.08 -9.90 3.77
C PRO A 89 9.72 -9.68 4.45
N MET A 90 9.47 -8.48 4.96
CA MET A 90 8.18 -8.17 5.55
C MET A 90 7.07 -8.26 4.50
N TRP A 91 7.28 -7.66 3.35
CA TRP A 91 6.27 -7.68 2.30
C TRP A 91 6.02 -9.09 1.78
N THR A 92 7.07 -9.87 1.56
CA THR A 92 6.91 -11.21 0.96
C THR A 92 6.53 -12.27 1.99
N ALA A 93 7.29 -12.40 3.07
CA ALA A 93 7.06 -13.47 4.04
C ALA A 93 5.88 -13.19 4.96
N SER A 94 5.69 -11.94 5.37
CA SER A 94 4.66 -11.61 6.36
C SER A 94 3.35 -11.13 5.76
N LEU A 95 3.39 -10.41 4.64
CA LEU A 95 2.20 -9.79 4.08
C LEU A 95 1.70 -10.45 2.80
N GLY A 96 2.38 -11.47 2.33
CA GLY A 96 1.91 -12.30 1.23
C GLY A 96 2.12 -11.72 -0.16
N PHE A 97 3.01 -10.75 -0.31
CA PHE A 97 3.37 -10.23 -1.62
C PHE A 97 4.39 -11.12 -2.31
N HIS A 98 4.47 -11.00 -3.61
CA HIS A 98 5.45 -11.70 -4.42
C HIS A 98 6.28 -10.69 -5.20
N ALA A 99 7.58 -10.91 -5.29
CA ALA A 99 8.43 -10.10 -6.15
C ALA A 99 8.02 -10.31 -7.60
N MET A 100 7.89 -9.20 -8.32
CA MET A 100 7.55 -9.24 -9.75
C MET A 100 8.77 -9.64 -10.57
N THR A 101 8.54 -10.42 -11.62
CA THR A 101 9.59 -10.70 -12.59
C THR A 101 9.85 -9.46 -13.41
N ARG A 102 10.98 -9.45 -14.14
CA ARG A 102 11.30 -8.35 -15.05
C ARG A 102 10.19 -8.18 -16.09
N SER A 103 9.67 -9.29 -16.61
CA SER A 103 8.58 -9.27 -17.56
C SER A 103 7.31 -8.64 -16.97
N ASP A 104 6.97 -8.98 -15.73
CA ASP A 104 5.83 -8.41 -15.02
C ASP A 104 5.97 -6.90 -14.87
N VAL A 105 7.16 -6.43 -14.50
CA VAL A 105 7.43 -5.00 -14.32
C VAL A 105 7.27 -4.25 -15.63
N MET A 106 7.81 -4.80 -16.72
CA MET A 106 7.72 -4.17 -18.03
C MET A 106 6.29 -4.09 -18.52
N GLU A 107 5.53 -5.17 -18.36
CA GLU A 107 4.12 -5.21 -18.73
C GLU A 107 3.32 -4.18 -17.94
N MET A 108 3.55 -4.08 -16.65
CA MET A 108 2.88 -3.12 -15.80
C MET A 108 3.21 -1.67 -16.19
N ALA A 109 4.46 -1.40 -16.57
CA ALA A 109 4.88 -0.07 -17.01
C ALA A 109 4.16 0.34 -18.29
N VAL A 110 3.97 -0.60 -19.21
CA VAL A 110 3.29 -0.32 -20.47
C VAL A 110 1.79 -0.11 -20.26
N GLU A 111 1.16 -0.99 -19.49
CA GLU A 111 -0.30 -0.96 -19.32
C GLU A 111 -0.78 0.18 -18.42
N HIS A 112 -0.03 0.50 -17.38
CA HIS A 112 -0.51 1.39 -16.33
C HIS A 112 0.44 2.55 -16.00
N ALA A 113 1.55 2.68 -16.73
CA ALA A 113 2.55 3.70 -16.45
C ALA A 113 3.09 3.63 -15.02
N ILE A 114 3.13 2.44 -14.44
CA ILE A 114 3.73 2.20 -13.13
C ILE A 114 5.21 1.93 -13.34
N LEU A 115 6.04 2.75 -12.73
CA LEU A 115 7.50 2.66 -12.88
C LEU A 115 8.13 2.14 -11.60
N SER A 116 9.15 1.31 -11.77
CA SER A 116 9.95 0.88 -10.63
C SER A 116 10.92 1.99 -10.22
N PHE A 117 11.22 2.06 -8.92
CA PHE A 117 12.20 2.99 -8.40
C PHE A 117 13.54 2.29 -8.25
N LYS A 118 14.62 3.02 -8.58
CA LYS A 118 15.97 2.49 -8.45
C LYS A 118 16.23 2.02 -7.02
N GLY A 119 16.80 0.84 -6.88
CA GLY A 119 17.10 0.27 -5.57
C GLY A 119 15.93 -0.42 -4.88
N THR A 120 14.79 -0.53 -5.56
CA THR A 120 13.63 -1.24 -5.00
C THR A 120 13.31 -2.48 -5.81
N THR A 121 12.54 -3.37 -5.20
CA THR A 121 11.97 -4.54 -5.87
C THR A 121 10.47 -4.35 -5.96
N MET A 122 9.92 -4.39 -7.17
CA MET A 122 8.47 -4.32 -7.33
C MET A 122 7.84 -5.62 -6.84
N CYS A 123 6.83 -5.46 -6.02
CA CYS A 123 6.08 -6.58 -5.46
C CYS A 123 4.62 -6.46 -5.80
N GLN A 124 3.92 -7.59 -5.85
CA GLN A 124 2.51 -7.63 -6.16
C GLN A 124 1.78 -8.63 -5.29
N LYS A 125 0.52 -8.37 -5.08
CA LYS A 125 -0.38 -9.28 -4.37
C LYS A 125 -1.73 -9.27 -5.05
N THR A 126 -2.26 -10.45 -5.34
CA THR A 126 -3.63 -10.60 -5.82
C THR A 126 -4.59 -10.47 -4.65
N LEU A 127 -5.57 -9.62 -4.80
CA LEU A 127 -6.55 -9.34 -3.75
C LEU A 127 -7.82 -10.19 -3.87
#